data_6f7f502c41b01998887d4df3a80f2228
#
_entry.id   6f7f502c41b01998887d4df3a80f2228
#
_cell.length_a   1.000
_cell.length_b   1.000
_cell.length_c   1.000
_cell.angle_alpha   90.00
_cell.angle_beta   90.00
_cell.angle_gamma   90.00
#
_symmetry.space_group_name_H-M   'P 1'
#
loop_
_entity.id
_entity.type
_entity.pdbx_description
1 polymer ?
#
loop_
_entity_poly.entity_id
_entity_poly.type
_entity_poly.pdbx_seq_one_letter_code
_entity_poly.pdbx_strand_id
1 'polypeptide(L)'
;MKYRRQHKSLFCISILGPFYFLLLQCFSTVTASNYAATYNPTDTIALDCGSTGNSTASDGRAWTGDIGSILATLQPLDTTIAARAIRQGPVEGIPYLTARMSSSQFTYTFLVSAGLKFVRLYFYPSWYPGFDRSKALFSVKSGPFTLLSNFRADLVADSLGLEYFVREFCINVEENQLLNLTFSPSPSSSNDSYAFVNGIEIVSMPHNLYYTPAGADGIPFIGQTYFYEIENITALETMYRLDVGGHSISPTGDSGMFRFWSDDNQFFMGGGVIPDKANSTIKYTKETPAYIAPAEVYQTSRSMGPNKTWNMRNNLTWVLPVDLGFRYLVRLHLCETNRAITQVSDRQFIIYIDGEMVDEAADAIIWSGGNSIPAYRDYLAMIGFEGTQGKYNLSIDLHSRAGFSVYVDAVLNGIEIFKLNSTTGSLAGPNPEPPKTIFLNEPSQLTIKGSSNKKTTFIAVGVIVTVGLVLLSLRLYTMFRRQRESKDHGYKLKFTETKASLLPWEVCLQFSKAETKEVTHV
;
A
#
# COMPACT_ATOMS: atom_id res chain seq x y z
N MET A 1 -85.12 -14.38 -2.43
CA MET A 1 -84.34 -13.15 -2.60
C MET A 1 -83.11 -13.11 -1.59
N LYS A 2 -82.14 -14.03 -1.78
CA LYS A 2 -80.98 -14.11 -0.86
C LYS A 2 -79.77 -14.86 -1.49
N TYR A 3 -79.40 -14.54 -2.78
CA TYR A 3 -78.29 -15.24 -3.42
C TYR A 3 -77.49 -14.35 -4.40
N ARG A 4 -77.33 -13.04 -4.08
CA ARG A 4 -76.60 -12.13 -4.98
C ARG A 4 -75.60 -11.20 -4.29
N ARG A 5 -75.06 -11.54 -3.12
CA ARG A 5 -74.12 -10.68 -2.39
C ARG A 5 -72.76 -11.32 -2.03
N GLN A 6 -72.53 -12.59 -2.34
CA GLN A 6 -71.24 -13.25 -1.99
C GLN A 6 -70.21 -13.30 -3.12
N HIS A 7 -70.58 -13.06 -4.37
CA HIS A 7 -69.62 -13.11 -5.50
C HIS A 7 -68.80 -11.84 -5.72
N LYS A 8 -69.14 -10.69 -5.11
CA LYS A 8 -68.38 -9.44 -5.31
C LYS A 8 -67.20 -9.28 -4.32
N SER A 9 -67.19 -9.96 -3.20
CA SER A 9 -66.08 -9.85 -2.22
C SER A 9 -64.91 -10.80 -2.55
N LEU A 10 -65.16 -11.94 -3.17
CA LEU A 10 -64.10 -12.87 -3.58
C LEU A 10 -63.32 -12.37 -4.82
N PHE A 11 -63.95 -11.57 -5.68
CA PHE A 11 -63.25 -11.03 -6.88
C PHE A 11 -62.29 -9.89 -6.52
N CYS A 12 -62.57 -9.11 -5.47
CA CYS A 12 -61.63 -8.08 -4.99
C CYS A 12 -60.40 -8.66 -4.29
N ILE A 13 -60.55 -9.78 -3.56
CA ILE A 13 -59.42 -10.39 -2.84
C ILE A 13 -58.45 -11.11 -3.82
N SER A 14 -58.95 -11.66 -4.93
CA SER A 14 -58.12 -12.32 -5.95
C SER A 14 -57.31 -11.37 -6.83
N ILE A 15 -57.66 -10.09 -6.91
CA ILE A 15 -56.91 -9.08 -7.68
C ILE A 15 -55.96 -8.30 -6.78
N LEU A 16 -56.28 -8.07 -5.49
CA LEU A 16 -55.43 -7.37 -4.53
C LEU A 16 -54.23 -8.22 -4.06
N GLY A 17 -54.38 -9.54 -3.99
CA GLY A 17 -53.29 -10.43 -3.57
C GLY A 17 -52.06 -10.41 -4.50
N PRO A 18 -52.21 -10.61 -5.82
CA PRO A 18 -51.09 -10.54 -6.74
C PRO A 18 -50.54 -9.12 -6.89
N PHE A 19 -51.35 -8.06 -6.69
CA PHE A 19 -50.87 -6.68 -6.72
C PHE A 19 -50.03 -6.33 -5.48
N TYR A 20 -50.41 -6.87 -4.33
CA TYR A 20 -49.65 -6.72 -3.09
C TYR A 20 -48.32 -7.54 -3.13
N PHE A 21 -48.36 -8.72 -3.76
CA PHE A 21 -47.17 -9.53 -3.99
C PHE A 21 -46.22 -8.89 -5.00
N LEU A 22 -46.73 -8.24 -6.05
CA LEU A 22 -45.95 -7.47 -7.02
C LEU A 22 -45.37 -6.21 -6.39
N LEU A 23 -46.12 -5.50 -5.54
CA LEU A 23 -45.62 -4.36 -4.76
C LEU A 23 -44.54 -4.80 -3.76
N LEU A 24 -44.69 -5.90 -3.05
CA LEU A 24 -43.69 -6.48 -2.17
C LEU A 24 -42.41 -6.90 -2.95
N GLN A 25 -42.57 -7.45 -4.16
CA GLN A 25 -41.40 -7.76 -5.00
C GLN A 25 -40.73 -6.49 -5.55
N CYS A 26 -41.50 -5.45 -5.90
CA CYS A 26 -40.90 -4.15 -6.26
C CYS A 26 -40.18 -3.46 -5.10
N PHE A 27 -40.69 -3.59 -3.87
CA PHE A 27 -39.97 -3.07 -2.68
C PHE A 27 -38.77 -3.91 -2.30
N SER A 28 -38.75 -5.21 -2.59
CA SER A 28 -37.59 -6.08 -2.32
C SER A 28 -36.46 -5.90 -3.35
N THR A 29 -36.73 -5.32 -4.52
CA THR A 29 -35.70 -5.07 -5.56
C THR A 29 -35.05 -3.68 -5.45
N VAL A 30 -35.52 -2.81 -4.54
CA VAL A 30 -34.97 -1.45 -4.38
C VAL A 30 -33.87 -1.37 -3.32
N THR A 31 -33.57 -2.45 -2.61
CA THR A 31 -32.46 -2.50 -1.66
C THR A 31 -31.36 -3.52 -2.04
N ALA A 32 -31.01 -3.62 -3.31
CA ALA A 32 -29.67 -4.06 -3.66
C ALA A 32 -28.75 -2.89 -3.26
N SER A 33 -28.37 -2.87 -2.01
CA SER A 33 -27.46 -1.89 -1.45
C SER A 33 -26.15 -1.93 -2.25
N ASN A 34 -25.80 -0.79 -2.82
CA ASN A 34 -24.66 -0.61 -3.72
C ASN A 34 -23.32 -0.63 -2.93
N TYR A 35 -23.15 -1.57 -1.96
CA TYR A 35 -21.91 -1.69 -1.16
C TYR A 35 -20.70 -2.10 -2.00
N ALA A 36 -20.93 -2.63 -3.20
CA ALA A 36 -19.89 -2.93 -4.18
C ALA A 36 -19.50 -1.74 -5.05
N ALA A 37 -20.19 -0.59 -4.93
CA ALA A 37 -19.84 0.59 -5.70
C ALA A 37 -18.58 1.26 -5.17
N THR A 38 -17.72 1.72 -6.07
CA THR A 38 -16.60 2.59 -5.75
C THR A 38 -17.10 3.96 -5.28
N TYR A 39 -16.29 4.64 -4.48
CA TYR A 39 -16.60 5.99 -4.04
C TYR A 39 -16.49 6.98 -5.20
N ASN A 40 -17.42 7.92 -5.27
CA ASN A 40 -17.37 9.03 -6.23
C ASN A 40 -17.13 10.33 -5.46
N PRO A 41 -15.91 10.89 -5.47
CA PRO A 41 -15.57 12.09 -4.72
C PRO A 41 -16.35 13.31 -5.24
N THR A 42 -16.81 14.17 -4.34
CA THR A 42 -17.43 15.47 -4.70
C THR A 42 -16.40 16.47 -5.20
N ASP A 43 -15.19 16.44 -4.66
CA ASP A 43 -14.06 17.22 -5.16
C ASP A 43 -12.96 16.29 -5.62
N THR A 44 -12.43 16.57 -6.81
CA THR A 44 -11.25 15.93 -7.39
C THR A 44 -10.44 17.00 -8.10
N ILE A 45 -9.37 17.46 -7.47
CA ILE A 45 -8.47 18.48 -7.99
C ILE A 45 -7.09 17.84 -8.10
N ALA A 46 -6.47 17.91 -9.29
CA ALA A 46 -5.09 17.51 -9.54
C ALA A 46 -4.37 18.68 -10.22
N LEU A 47 -3.53 19.39 -9.46
CA LEU A 47 -2.85 20.62 -9.87
C LEU A 47 -1.37 20.35 -10.13
N ASP A 48 -0.91 20.56 -11.37
CA ASP A 48 0.49 20.47 -11.78
C ASP A 48 1.16 21.84 -11.60
N CYS A 49 1.93 21.97 -10.53
CA CYS A 49 2.48 23.24 -10.09
C CYS A 49 3.63 23.72 -10.98
N GLY A 50 3.56 24.98 -11.41
CA GLY A 50 4.55 25.58 -12.31
C GLY A 50 4.34 25.25 -13.80
N SER A 51 3.22 24.64 -14.17
CA SER A 51 2.87 24.33 -15.55
C SER A 51 1.65 25.09 -16.06
N THR A 52 1.40 25.02 -17.36
CA THR A 52 0.25 25.62 -18.05
C THR A 52 -0.63 24.54 -18.69
N GLY A 53 -1.94 24.80 -18.77
CA GLY A 53 -2.88 23.94 -19.50
C GLY A 53 -3.15 22.60 -18.82
N ASN A 54 -3.68 21.66 -19.58
CA ASN A 54 -4.00 20.32 -19.10
C ASN A 54 -2.98 19.29 -19.59
N SER A 55 -2.63 18.36 -18.73
CA SER A 55 -1.70 17.26 -19.01
C SER A 55 -2.26 15.94 -18.51
N THR A 56 -1.77 14.83 -19.04
CA THR A 56 -2.15 13.49 -18.58
C THR A 56 -0.94 12.82 -17.94
N ALA A 57 -1.10 12.33 -16.71
CA ALA A 57 -0.07 11.57 -16.01
C ALA A 57 0.07 10.15 -16.59
N SER A 58 1.11 9.42 -16.19
CA SER A 58 1.38 8.05 -16.64
C SER A 58 0.27 7.06 -16.26
N ASP A 59 -0.45 7.34 -15.17
CA ASP A 59 -1.59 6.56 -14.69
C ASP A 59 -2.92 6.89 -15.41
N GLY A 60 -2.89 7.79 -16.41
CA GLY A 60 -4.04 8.21 -17.20
C GLY A 60 -4.88 9.33 -16.58
N ARG A 61 -4.56 9.82 -15.37
CA ARG A 61 -5.29 10.91 -14.72
C ARG A 61 -4.95 12.26 -15.34
N ALA A 62 -5.98 13.11 -15.46
CA ALA A 62 -5.82 14.47 -15.95
C ALA A 62 -5.31 15.41 -14.83
N TRP A 63 -4.32 16.22 -15.13
CA TRP A 63 -3.75 17.26 -14.28
C TRP A 63 -3.87 18.60 -14.95
N THR A 64 -4.17 19.65 -14.18
CA THR A 64 -4.28 21.02 -14.68
C THR A 64 -3.11 21.85 -14.16
N GLY A 65 -2.41 22.57 -15.05
CA GLY A 65 -1.37 23.48 -14.66
C GLY A 65 -1.90 24.64 -13.81
N ASP A 66 -1.10 25.10 -12.84
CA ASP A 66 -1.51 26.19 -11.94
C ASP A 66 -1.46 27.58 -12.58
N ILE A 67 -0.74 27.75 -13.69
CA ILE A 67 -0.62 29.03 -14.38
C ILE A 67 -1.89 29.29 -15.20
N GLY A 68 -2.68 30.28 -14.75
CA GLY A 68 -3.96 30.63 -15.36
C GLY A 68 -5.12 29.70 -15.01
N SER A 69 -4.94 28.80 -14.04
CA SER A 69 -5.98 27.90 -13.57
C SER A 69 -6.99 28.62 -12.68
N ILE A 70 -8.24 28.16 -12.77
CA ILE A 70 -9.33 28.56 -11.85
C ILE A 70 -9.47 27.61 -10.66
N LEU A 71 -8.73 26.48 -10.64
CA LEU A 71 -8.84 25.46 -9.59
C LEU A 71 -8.27 25.93 -8.25
N ALA A 72 -7.29 26.84 -8.29
CA ALA A 72 -6.66 27.40 -7.10
C ALA A 72 -6.29 28.87 -7.31
N THR A 73 -6.31 29.65 -6.24
CA THR A 73 -5.72 30.99 -6.21
C THR A 73 -4.36 30.91 -5.52
N LEU A 74 -3.31 31.41 -6.17
CA LEU A 74 -1.95 31.48 -5.63
C LEU A 74 -1.61 32.92 -5.23
N GLN A 75 -1.16 33.14 -3.99
CA GLN A 75 -0.80 34.45 -3.45
C GLN A 75 0.42 34.39 -2.52
N PRO A 76 1.34 35.37 -2.60
CA PRO A 76 1.50 36.35 -3.68
C PRO A 76 2.04 35.68 -4.94
N LEU A 77 1.61 36.09 -6.11
CA LEU A 77 2.04 35.50 -7.39
C LEU A 77 3.42 36.03 -7.83
N ASP A 78 3.70 37.28 -7.55
CA ASP A 78 4.89 38.03 -8.00
C ASP A 78 6.20 37.53 -7.36
N THR A 79 6.13 36.91 -6.18
CA THR A 79 7.30 36.34 -5.48
C THR A 79 7.50 34.86 -5.76
N THR A 80 6.64 34.24 -6.57
CA THR A 80 6.73 32.83 -6.92
C THR A 80 7.27 32.61 -8.33
N ILE A 81 8.02 31.55 -8.50
CA ILE A 81 8.64 31.15 -9.77
C ILE A 81 8.11 29.80 -10.20
N ALA A 82 7.73 29.70 -11.49
CA ALA A 82 7.49 28.42 -12.14
C ALA A 82 8.82 27.94 -12.74
N ALA A 83 9.29 26.78 -12.35
CA ALA A 83 10.55 26.23 -12.79
C ALA A 83 10.40 24.79 -13.29
N ARG A 84 11.20 24.42 -14.30
CA ARG A 84 11.30 23.06 -14.79
C ARG A 84 12.59 22.43 -14.30
N ALA A 85 12.53 21.16 -13.88
CA ALA A 85 13.72 20.41 -13.44
C ALA A 85 14.76 20.31 -14.55
N ILE A 86 16.04 20.57 -14.22
CA ILE A 86 17.17 20.53 -15.17
C ILE A 86 17.47 19.09 -15.56
N ARG A 87 17.48 18.16 -14.59
CA ARG A 87 17.75 16.76 -14.82
C ARG A 87 16.42 16.03 -14.93
N GLN A 88 16.13 15.51 -16.09
CA GLN A 88 15.06 14.55 -16.31
C GLN A 88 15.67 13.16 -16.08
N GLY A 89 15.50 12.63 -14.87
CA GLY A 89 15.72 11.21 -14.59
C GLY A 89 14.61 10.37 -15.21
N PRO A 90 14.50 9.07 -14.92
CA PRO A 90 13.37 8.21 -15.27
C PRO A 90 12.10 8.56 -14.49
N VAL A 91 11.84 9.85 -14.29
CA VAL A 91 10.71 10.37 -13.52
C VAL A 91 9.45 10.20 -14.33
N GLU A 92 8.43 9.65 -13.71
CA GLU A 92 7.05 9.73 -14.22
C GLU A 92 6.72 11.21 -14.48
N GLY A 93 6.44 11.57 -15.74
CA GLY A 93 6.37 12.95 -16.17
C GLY A 93 5.58 13.90 -15.27
N ILE A 94 4.26 13.80 -15.21
CA ILE A 94 3.35 14.68 -14.47
C ILE A 94 3.02 14.06 -13.11
N PRO A 95 3.04 14.87 -12.01
CA PRO A 95 3.27 16.31 -11.90
C PRO A 95 4.73 16.72 -11.58
N TYR A 96 5.72 15.87 -11.78
CA TYR A 96 7.08 16.06 -11.26
C TYR A 96 8.01 16.92 -12.10
N LEU A 97 7.66 17.21 -13.39
CA LEU A 97 8.55 17.91 -14.30
C LEU A 97 8.71 19.40 -13.99
N THR A 98 7.70 20.01 -13.37
CA THR A 98 7.67 21.42 -13.02
C THR A 98 7.44 21.60 -11.54
N ALA A 99 7.76 22.77 -11.01
CA ALA A 99 7.53 23.14 -9.63
C ALA A 99 7.15 24.60 -9.49
N ARG A 100 6.34 24.92 -8.50
CA ARG A 100 6.17 26.26 -7.97
C ARG A 100 7.13 26.46 -6.82
N MET A 101 7.93 27.54 -6.87
CA MET A 101 9.03 27.80 -5.95
C MET A 101 9.03 29.24 -5.47
N SER A 102 9.48 29.47 -4.24
CA SER A 102 9.66 30.83 -3.71
C SER A 102 10.62 30.86 -2.53
N SER A 103 11.41 31.91 -2.41
CA SER A 103 12.17 32.27 -1.22
C SER A 103 11.33 33.07 -0.19
N SER A 104 10.07 33.33 -0.52
CA SER A 104 9.09 33.97 0.36
C SER A 104 7.90 33.04 0.59
N GLN A 105 7.09 33.33 1.62
CA GLN A 105 5.86 32.58 1.86
C GLN A 105 4.89 32.76 0.70
N PHE A 106 4.21 31.66 0.34
CA PHE A 106 3.10 31.66 -0.61
C PHE A 106 1.98 30.69 -0.17
N THR A 107 0.77 30.97 -0.63
CA THR A 107 -0.42 30.19 -0.27
C THR A 107 -1.24 29.84 -1.49
N TYR A 108 -1.56 28.55 -1.63
CA TYR A 108 -2.62 28.09 -2.49
C TYR A 108 -3.95 28.08 -1.72
N THR A 109 -4.99 28.65 -2.30
CA THR A 109 -6.36 28.63 -1.78
C THR A 109 -7.27 27.90 -2.74
N PHE A 110 -7.97 26.90 -2.24
CA PHE A 110 -8.88 26.05 -3.01
C PHE A 110 -10.30 26.23 -2.53
N LEU A 111 -11.23 26.39 -3.48
CA LEU A 111 -12.66 26.32 -3.21
C LEU A 111 -13.11 24.86 -3.33
N VAL A 112 -13.41 24.25 -2.22
CA VAL A 112 -13.85 22.85 -2.13
C VAL A 112 -15.11 22.74 -1.26
N SER A 113 -15.85 21.66 -1.41
CA SER A 113 -17.00 21.35 -0.55
C SER A 113 -16.55 21.10 0.90
N ALA A 114 -17.45 21.31 1.87
CA ALA A 114 -17.18 20.92 3.25
C ALA A 114 -16.96 19.41 3.40
N GLY A 115 -16.27 19.02 4.47
CA GLY A 115 -16.00 17.63 4.82
C GLY A 115 -14.55 17.22 4.62
N LEU A 116 -14.29 15.96 4.87
CA LEU A 116 -12.95 15.37 4.89
C LEU A 116 -12.35 15.29 3.48
N LYS A 117 -11.05 15.60 3.38
CA LYS A 117 -10.28 15.60 2.14
C LYS A 117 -8.96 14.87 2.33
N PHE A 118 -8.58 14.06 1.36
CA PHE A 118 -7.18 13.77 1.12
C PHE A 118 -6.52 15.00 0.48
N VAL A 119 -5.39 15.40 1.05
CA VAL A 119 -4.50 16.44 0.51
C VAL A 119 -3.15 15.79 0.28
N ARG A 120 -2.74 15.69 -0.99
CA ARG A 120 -1.47 15.10 -1.40
C ARG A 120 -0.55 16.15 -1.94
N LEU A 121 0.67 16.18 -1.42
CA LEU A 121 1.74 17.06 -1.86
C LEU A 121 2.81 16.22 -2.54
N TYR A 122 3.12 16.55 -3.78
CA TYR A 122 4.05 15.85 -4.64
C TYR A 122 5.39 16.59 -4.64
N PHE A 123 6.48 15.88 -4.39
CA PHE A 123 7.81 16.43 -4.31
C PHE A 123 8.80 15.67 -5.19
N TYR A 124 9.49 16.41 -6.06
CA TYR A 124 10.67 15.98 -6.79
C TYR A 124 11.83 16.91 -6.43
N PRO A 125 12.63 16.61 -5.39
CA PRO A 125 13.74 17.44 -4.97
C PRO A 125 14.92 17.32 -5.94
N SER A 126 14.75 17.88 -7.13
CA SER A 126 15.72 17.93 -8.21
C SER A 126 16.47 19.28 -8.22
N TRP A 127 17.34 19.45 -9.21
CA TRP A 127 17.96 20.73 -9.50
C TRP A 127 17.05 21.56 -10.40
N TYR A 128 16.75 22.77 -9.97
CA TYR A 128 15.98 23.76 -10.73
C TYR A 128 16.86 24.97 -11.02
N PRO A 129 16.64 25.73 -12.13
CA PRO A 129 17.45 26.90 -12.44
C PRO A 129 17.48 27.90 -11.29
N GLY A 130 18.67 28.17 -10.73
CA GLY A 130 18.84 29.09 -9.60
C GLY A 130 18.52 28.53 -8.22
N PHE A 131 18.14 27.26 -8.08
CA PHE A 131 17.77 26.64 -6.82
C PHE A 131 18.55 25.34 -6.57
N ASP A 132 19.30 25.31 -5.49
CA ASP A 132 20.00 24.11 -5.02
C ASP A 132 19.05 23.26 -4.18
N ARG A 133 18.90 21.96 -4.51
CA ARG A 133 18.03 21.02 -3.79
C ARG A 133 18.28 20.99 -2.28
N SER A 134 19.53 21.18 -1.86
CA SER A 134 19.91 21.16 -0.44
C SER A 134 19.44 22.40 0.34
N LYS A 135 18.95 23.44 -0.34
CA LYS A 135 18.42 24.68 0.26
C LYS A 135 16.90 24.67 0.38
N ALA A 136 16.24 23.63 -0.11
CA ALA A 136 14.81 23.42 0.09
C ALA A 136 14.51 23.08 1.54
N LEU A 137 14.37 24.11 2.37
CA LEU A 137 14.05 24.01 3.79
C LEU A 137 12.82 24.86 4.09
N PHE A 138 11.67 24.22 4.38
CA PHE A 138 10.41 24.93 4.49
C PHE A 138 9.40 24.23 5.40
N SER A 139 8.34 24.93 5.72
CA SER A 139 7.19 24.39 6.45
C SER A 139 5.93 24.54 5.61
N VAL A 140 4.96 23.62 5.81
CA VAL A 140 3.64 23.67 5.17
C VAL A 140 2.57 23.63 6.24
N LYS A 141 1.59 24.54 6.14
CA LYS A 141 0.44 24.63 7.04
C LYS A 141 -0.87 24.58 6.28
N SER A 142 -1.90 24.03 6.94
CA SER A 142 -3.28 24.09 6.47
C SER A 142 -4.18 24.41 7.66
N GLY A 143 -4.79 25.60 7.68
CA GLY A 143 -5.56 26.06 8.83
C GLY A 143 -4.76 25.98 10.14
N PRO A 144 -5.27 25.30 11.17
CA PRO A 144 -4.59 25.15 12.46
C PRO A 144 -3.46 24.11 12.43
N PHE A 145 -3.33 23.34 11.34
CA PHE A 145 -2.41 22.22 11.28
C PHE A 145 -1.07 22.59 10.66
N THR A 146 0.01 22.16 11.30
CA THR A 146 1.35 22.13 10.71
C THR A 146 1.59 20.77 10.08
N LEU A 147 1.50 20.69 8.75
CA LEU A 147 1.67 19.46 8.01
C LEU A 147 3.14 19.03 7.93
N LEU A 148 4.01 19.99 7.62
CA LEU A 148 5.46 19.81 7.54
C LEU A 148 6.14 20.98 8.28
N SER A 149 7.23 20.73 8.99
CA SER A 149 8.01 21.76 9.70
C SER A 149 9.49 21.56 9.47
N ASN A 150 10.18 22.65 9.07
CA ASN A 150 11.60 22.61 8.73
C ASN A 150 11.97 21.43 7.80
N PHE A 151 11.11 21.16 6.86
CA PHE A 151 11.12 19.96 6.04
C PHE A 151 12.22 20.05 4.98
N ARG A 152 12.99 18.96 4.85
CA ARG A 152 14.06 18.73 3.88
C ARG A 152 13.66 17.62 2.92
N ALA A 153 13.05 18.02 1.80
CA ALA A 153 12.58 17.07 0.80
C ALA A 153 13.71 16.19 0.22
N ASP A 154 14.90 16.76 0.06
CA ASP A 154 16.10 16.04 -0.40
C ASP A 154 16.53 14.93 0.56
N LEU A 155 16.55 15.19 1.87
CA LEU A 155 16.89 14.18 2.87
C LEU A 155 15.87 13.04 2.93
N VAL A 156 14.59 13.38 2.77
CA VAL A 156 13.53 12.37 2.74
C VAL A 156 13.68 11.47 1.51
N ALA A 157 13.85 12.04 0.32
CA ALA A 157 14.06 11.29 -0.92
C ALA A 157 15.30 10.38 -0.82
N ASP A 158 16.42 10.93 -0.35
CA ASP A 158 17.69 10.20 -0.20
C ASP A 158 17.56 9.05 0.84
N SER A 159 16.83 9.27 1.94
CA SER A 159 16.62 8.24 2.97
C SER A 159 15.72 7.09 2.49
N LEU A 160 14.78 7.38 1.59
CA LEU A 160 13.88 6.40 1.00
C LEU A 160 14.49 5.73 -0.25
N GLY A 161 15.61 6.25 -0.78
CA GLY A 161 16.18 5.80 -2.05
C GLY A 161 15.29 6.13 -3.25
N LEU A 162 14.46 7.18 -3.15
CA LEU A 162 13.49 7.59 -4.15
C LEU A 162 13.92 8.92 -4.80
N GLU A 163 13.62 9.10 -6.08
CA GLU A 163 13.82 10.39 -6.74
C GLU A 163 12.70 11.38 -6.42
N TYR A 164 11.48 10.89 -6.26
CA TYR A 164 10.26 11.65 -5.95
C TYR A 164 9.38 10.90 -4.96
N PHE A 165 8.51 11.60 -4.27
CA PHE A 165 7.58 11.01 -3.29
C PHE A 165 6.36 11.90 -3.07
N VAL A 166 5.36 11.34 -2.43
CA VAL A 166 4.10 12.01 -2.04
C VAL A 166 3.98 12.02 -0.52
N ARG A 167 3.44 13.13 0.00
CA ARG A 167 2.97 13.21 1.39
C ARG A 167 1.46 13.38 1.36
N GLU A 168 0.74 12.47 2.00
CA GLU A 168 -0.72 12.46 2.02
C GLU A 168 -1.24 12.75 3.42
N PHE A 169 -2.20 13.67 3.50
CA PHE A 169 -2.83 14.11 4.72
C PHE A 169 -4.35 13.98 4.59
N CYS A 170 -5.04 13.72 5.72
CA CYS A 170 -6.49 13.84 5.81
C CYS A 170 -6.82 15.09 6.65
N ILE A 171 -7.60 16.00 6.07
CA ILE A 171 -7.97 17.27 6.69
C ILE A 171 -9.48 17.50 6.50
N ASN A 172 -10.16 17.95 7.55
CA ASN A 172 -11.55 18.39 7.44
C ASN A 172 -11.62 19.87 7.04
N VAL A 173 -12.48 20.17 6.06
CA VAL A 173 -12.84 21.55 5.68
C VAL A 173 -14.25 21.80 6.19
N GLU A 174 -14.40 22.77 7.08
CA GLU A 174 -15.71 23.14 7.64
C GLU A 174 -16.55 23.91 6.64
N GLU A 175 -17.85 24.02 6.91
CA GLU A 175 -18.75 24.81 6.08
C GLU A 175 -18.28 26.27 5.98
N ASN A 176 -18.34 26.82 4.77
CA ASN A 176 -17.92 28.19 4.43
C ASN A 176 -16.41 28.47 4.63
N GLN A 177 -15.57 27.44 4.81
CA GLN A 177 -14.13 27.59 4.84
C GLN A 177 -13.51 27.28 3.47
N LEU A 178 -12.31 27.84 3.27
CA LEU A 178 -11.46 27.57 2.12
C LEU A 178 -10.32 26.65 2.57
N LEU A 179 -9.91 25.72 1.70
CA LEU A 179 -8.71 24.94 1.96
C LEU A 179 -7.48 25.75 1.55
N ASN A 180 -6.70 26.18 2.53
CA ASN A 180 -5.47 26.93 2.35
C ASN A 180 -4.25 26.04 2.60
N LEU A 181 -3.30 26.07 1.68
CA LEU A 181 -2.00 25.42 1.83
C LEU A 181 -0.90 26.49 1.77
N THR A 182 -0.31 26.81 2.90
CA THR A 182 0.71 27.85 3.05
C THR A 182 2.08 27.23 3.15
N PHE A 183 2.95 27.57 2.21
CA PHE A 183 4.35 27.16 2.13
C PHE A 183 5.23 28.31 2.60
N SER A 184 6.07 28.07 3.61
CA SER A 184 6.91 29.11 4.20
C SER A 184 8.35 28.61 4.27
N PRO A 185 9.30 29.26 3.55
CA PRO A 185 10.71 28.95 3.75
C PRO A 185 11.10 29.08 5.22
N SER A 186 11.87 28.14 5.73
CA SER A 186 12.35 28.18 7.11
C SER A 186 13.63 29.01 7.21
N PRO A 187 13.87 29.73 8.32
CA PRO A 187 15.12 30.46 8.51
C PRO A 187 16.34 29.55 8.38
N SER A 188 17.31 29.94 7.58
CA SER A 188 18.62 29.29 7.45
C SER A 188 19.74 30.30 7.75
N SER A 189 20.92 29.80 8.12
CA SER A 189 22.08 30.63 8.43
C SER A 189 22.57 31.45 7.19
N SER A 190 22.29 30.96 5.98
CA SER A 190 22.65 31.61 4.72
C SER A 190 21.52 32.46 4.12
N ASN A 191 20.34 32.45 4.73
CA ASN A 191 19.14 33.18 4.30
C ASN A 191 18.73 32.89 2.83
N ASP A 192 19.09 31.69 2.32
CA ASP A 192 18.88 31.23 0.95
C ASP A 192 17.91 30.03 0.83
N SER A 193 17.16 29.78 1.92
CA SER A 193 16.14 28.73 1.93
C SER A 193 14.95 29.10 1.01
N TYR A 194 14.33 28.08 0.44
CA TYR A 194 13.15 28.25 -0.37
C TYR A 194 12.14 27.12 -0.11
N ALA A 195 10.88 27.37 -0.44
CA ALA A 195 9.82 26.39 -0.45
C ALA A 195 9.47 26.02 -1.90
N PHE A 196 9.04 24.76 -2.12
CA PHE A 196 8.57 24.31 -3.41
C PHE A 196 7.52 23.21 -3.31
N VAL A 197 6.76 23.01 -4.39
CA VAL A 197 5.86 21.89 -4.61
C VAL A 197 5.72 21.61 -6.10
N ASN A 198 5.68 20.33 -6.47
CA ASN A 198 5.50 19.90 -7.85
C ASN A 198 4.04 19.67 -8.22
N GLY A 199 3.25 19.14 -7.30
CA GLY A 199 1.83 18.91 -7.52
C GLY A 199 1.05 18.93 -6.22
N ILE A 200 -0.22 19.27 -6.35
CA ILE A 200 -1.19 19.26 -5.25
C ILE A 200 -2.42 18.49 -5.73
N GLU A 201 -2.82 17.46 -4.99
CA GLU A 201 -4.05 16.74 -5.26
C GLU A 201 -4.99 16.84 -4.06
N ILE A 202 -6.26 17.12 -4.31
CA ILE A 202 -7.30 17.19 -3.28
C ILE A 202 -8.45 16.30 -3.73
N VAL A 203 -8.81 15.33 -2.88
CA VAL A 203 -9.89 14.37 -3.16
C VAL A 203 -10.80 14.27 -1.94
N SER A 204 -12.10 14.47 -2.13
CA SER A 204 -13.08 14.23 -1.05
C SER A 204 -13.06 12.77 -0.64
N MET A 205 -13.26 12.51 0.65
CA MET A 205 -13.29 11.15 1.19
C MET A 205 -14.59 10.90 1.97
N PRO A 206 -15.01 9.63 2.14
CA PRO A 206 -16.17 9.28 2.95
C PRO A 206 -16.01 9.75 4.40
N HIS A 207 -17.11 10.21 4.99
CA HIS A 207 -17.10 10.87 6.31
C HIS A 207 -16.48 10.01 7.44
N ASN A 208 -16.72 8.71 7.43
CA ASN A 208 -16.28 7.79 8.50
C ASN A 208 -15.17 6.83 8.02
N LEU A 209 -14.39 7.20 7.01
CA LEU A 209 -13.38 6.27 6.46
C LEU A 209 -12.30 5.92 7.51
N TYR A 210 -11.76 6.93 8.21
CA TYR A 210 -10.72 6.78 9.24
C TYR A 210 -11.10 7.46 10.57
N TYR A 211 -12.33 7.89 10.69
CA TYR A 211 -12.83 8.67 11.83
C TYR A 211 -13.94 7.91 12.53
N THR A 212 -14.06 8.11 13.83
CA THR A 212 -15.08 7.46 14.63
C THR A 212 -16.47 7.99 14.24
N PRO A 213 -17.40 7.11 13.86
CA PRO A 213 -18.78 7.52 13.61
C PRO A 213 -19.43 8.13 14.85
N ALA A 214 -20.27 9.12 14.67
CA ALA A 214 -21.01 9.72 15.78
C ALA A 214 -21.83 8.68 16.55
N GLY A 215 -21.62 8.60 17.86
CA GLY A 215 -22.29 7.64 18.75
C GLY A 215 -21.69 6.23 18.78
N ALA A 216 -20.52 6.00 18.13
CA ALA A 216 -19.74 4.78 18.29
C ALA A 216 -18.81 4.90 19.52
N ASP A 217 -18.44 3.75 20.09
CA ASP A 217 -17.61 3.70 21.31
C ASP A 217 -16.13 4.12 21.09
N GLY A 218 -15.73 4.44 19.86
CA GLY A 218 -14.32 4.68 19.53
C GLY A 218 -13.54 3.42 19.20
N ILE A 219 -12.20 3.54 19.17
CA ILE A 219 -11.29 2.44 18.87
C ILE A 219 -10.45 2.09 20.10
N PRO A 220 -10.03 0.81 20.27
CA PRO A 220 -9.18 0.41 21.39
C PRO A 220 -7.86 1.20 21.41
N PHE A 221 -7.52 1.78 22.56
CA PHE A 221 -6.24 2.44 22.79
C PHE A 221 -5.28 1.45 23.47
N ILE A 222 -4.23 1.06 22.78
CA ILE A 222 -3.29 0.03 23.22
C ILE A 222 -2.64 0.42 24.55
N GLY A 223 -2.63 -0.53 25.51
CA GLY A 223 -2.12 -0.31 26.86
C GLY A 223 -3.03 0.54 27.75
N GLN A 224 -4.24 0.89 27.29
CA GLN A 224 -5.24 1.64 28.07
C GLN A 224 -6.54 0.84 28.20
N THR A 225 -7.35 1.21 29.18
CA THR A 225 -8.66 0.56 29.45
C THR A 225 -9.84 1.28 28.82
N TYR A 226 -9.59 2.36 28.08
CA TYR A 226 -10.64 3.17 27.43
C TYR A 226 -10.46 3.16 25.91
N PHE A 227 -11.57 3.45 25.24
CA PHE A 227 -11.59 3.64 23.78
C PHE A 227 -11.32 5.10 23.44
N TYR A 228 -10.71 5.32 22.28
CA TYR A 228 -10.37 6.65 21.79
C TYR A 228 -11.23 7.01 20.58
N GLU A 229 -11.81 8.20 20.58
CA GLU A 229 -12.55 8.73 19.45
C GLU A 229 -11.63 9.57 18.56
N ILE A 230 -11.52 9.19 17.27
CA ILE A 230 -10.86 10.03 16.27
C ILE A 230 -11.91 10.96 15.69
N GLU A 231 -11.97 12.17 16.20
CA GLU A 231 -12.91 13.20 15.77
C GLU A 231 -12.49 13.81 14.43
N ASN A 232 -13.45 14.36 13.67
CA ASN A 232 -13.21 15.02 12.38
C ASN A 232 -12.26 16.24 12.44
N ILE A 233 -12.08 16.83 13.61
CA ILE A 233 -11.11 17.90 13.86
C ILE A 233 -9.67 17.40 13.95
N THR A 234 -9.45 16.08 13.91
CA THR A 234 -8.12 15.49 13.93
C THR A 234 -7.58 15.43 12.50
N ALA A 235 -6.39 15.98 12.26
CA ALA A 235 -5.68 15.77 11.01
C ALA A 235 -4.87 14.46 11.07
N LEU A 236 -4.82 13.74 9.95
CA LEU A 236 -4.05 12.51 9.82
C LEU A 236 -2.98 12.66 8.74
N GLU A 237 -1.84 11.98 8.91
CA GLU A 237 -0.85 11.77 7.85
C GLU A 237 -0.73 10.28 7.56
N THR A 238 -0.90 9.90 6.29
CA THR A 238 -0.68 8.51 5.85
C THR A 238 0.80 8.18 5.94
N MET A 239 1.14 7.22 6.80
CA MET A 239 2.51 6.70 6.91
C MET A 239 2.71 5.48 6.02
N TYR A 240 1.76 4.56 6.07
CA TYR A 240 1.79 3.32 5.30
C TYR A 240 0.40 2.93 4.82
N ARG A 241 0.34 2.38 3.62
CA ARG A 241 -0.82 1.70 3.06
C ARG A 241 -0.33 0.53 2.23
N LEU A 242 -0.48 -0.70 2.79
CA LEU A 242 0.16 -1.90 2.29
C LEU A 242 -0.86 -2.94 1.83
N ASP A 243 -0.66 -3.45 0.62
CA ASP A 243 -1.28 -4.66 0.11
C ASP A 243 -0.42 -5.86 0.55
N VAL A 244 -0.86 -6.57 1.59
CA VAL A 244 -0.10 -7.64 2.22
C VAL A 244 -0.10 -8.91 1.36
N GLY A 245 1.09 -9.35 0.98
CA GLY A 245 1.28 -10.50 0.11
C GLY A 245 0.90 -10.25 -1.35
N GLY A 246 0.56 -9.01 -1.71
CA GLY A 246 0.19 -8.58 -3.05
C GLY A 246 1.27 -7.78 -3.76
N HIS A 247 0.81 -6.88 -4.62
CA HIS A 247 1.63 -5.98 -5.42
C HIS A 247 1.18 -4.54 -5.21
N SER A 248 1.99 -3.58 -5.66
CA SER A 248 1.57 -2.19 -5.63
C SER A 248 0.32 -1.96 -6.49
N ILE A 249 -0.69 -1.29 -5.91
CA ILE A 249 -1.92 -0.90 -6.60
C ILE A 249 -1.83 0.59 -6.91
N SER A 250 -1.93 0.92 -8.19
CA SER A 250 -1.87 2.32 -8.66
C SER A 250 -3.08 3.13 -8.18
N PRO A 251 -3.00 4.47 -8.16
CA PRO A 251 -4.13 5.32 -7.79
C PRO A 251 -5.41 5.04 -8.57
N THR A 252 -5.31 4.70 -9.86
CA THR A 252 -6.48 4.35 -10.69
C THR A 252 -7.06 2.97 -10.42
N GLY A 253 -6.29 2.08 -9.77
CA GLY A 253 -6.76 0.78 -9.29
C GLY A 253 -7.45 0.84 -7.92
N ASP A 254 -7.41 1.98 -7.23
CA ASP A 254 -8.09 2.16 -5.94
C ASP A 254 -9.61 2.29 -6.10
N SER A 255 -10.31 2.28 -5.01
CA SER A 255 -11.76 2.31 -4.90
C SER A 255 -12.40 3.71 -5.04
N GLY A 256 -11.80 4.59 -5.86
CA GLY A 256 -12.35 5.89 -6.26
C GLY A 256 -11.72 7.10 -5.56
N MET A 257 -10.76 6.91 -4.64
CA MET A 257 -10.08 8.01 -3.93
C MET A 257 -8.63 8.19 -4.37
N PHE A 258 -8.17 7.44 -5.35
CA PHE A 258 -6.83 7.51 -5.92
C PHE A 258 -5.72 7.30 -4.90
N ARG A 259 -5.94 6.40 -3.92
CA ARG A 259 -4.93 6.01 -2.93
C ARG A 259 -3.93 5.06 -3.59
N PHE A 260 -2.66 5.22 -3.26
CA PHE A 260 -1.63 4.27 -3.65
C PHE A 260 -1.45 3.23 -2.55
N TRP A 261 -1.40 1.95 -2.92
CA TRP A 261 -1.08 0.84 -2.03
C TRP A 261 0.27 0.27 -2.47
N SER A 262 1.21 0.15 -1.55
CA SER A 262 2.50 -0.51 -1.80
C SER A 262 2.44 -1.98 -1.41
N ASP A 263 3.33 -2.79 -1.97
CA ASP A 263 3.58 -4.12 -1.43
C ASP A 263 4.24 -4.03 -0.04
N ASP A 264 4.16 -5.14 0.72
CA ASP A 264 4.67 -5.20 2.09
C ASP A 264 6.07 -5.82 2.23
N ASN A 265 6.72 -6.19 1.12
CA ASN A 265 7.93 -7.01 1.11
C ASN A 265 9.09 -6.43 1.94
N GLN A 266 9.29 -5.12 1.89
CA GLN A 266 10.38 -4.47 2.62
C GLN A 266 10.15 -4.34 4.14
N PHE A 267 8.91 -4.52 4.59
CA PHE A 267 8.52 -4.40 6.00
C PHE A 267 8.31 -5.75 6.67
N PHE A 268 8.13 -6.81 5.89
CA PHE A 268 7.87 -8.15 6.37
C PHE A 268 9.15 -8.86 6.81
N MET A 269 9.20 -9.31 8.05
CA MET A 269 10.37 -9.95 8.68
C MET A 269 10.24 -11.47 8.78
N GLY A 270 9.21 -12.06 8.21
CA GLY A 270 8.96 -13.52 8.26
C GLY A 270 9.74 -14.29 7.20
N GLY A 271 10.20 -15.49 7.57
CA GLY A 271 10.76 -16.47 6.64
C GLY A 271 9.82 -17.67 6.43
N GLY A 272 9.78 -18.24 5.22
CA GLY A 272 9.01 -19.45 4.94
C GLY A 272 7.51 -19.24 4.74
N VAL A 273 7.05 -18.00 4.69
CA VAL A 273 5.66 -17.60 4.43
C VAL A 273 5.45 -17.37 2.94
N ILE A 274 4.40 -17.94 2.40
CA ILE A 274 4.07 -17.81 0.98
C ILE A 274 2.95 -16.79 0.86
N PRO A 275 3.13 -15.72 0.04
CA PRO A 275 2.01 -14.87 -0.35
C PRO A 275 0.94 -15.71 -1.04
N ASP A 276 -0.32 -15.51 -0.67
CA ASP A 276 -1.46 -16.18 -1.28
C ASP A 276 -2.32 -15.18 -2.04
N LYS A 277 -2.76 -15.56 -3.24
CA LYS A 277 -3.71 -14.79 -4.03
C LYS A 277 -4.91 -15.65 -4.35
N ALA A 278 -6.04 -15.30 -3.77
CA ALA A 278 -7.30 -15.99 -3.99
C ALA A 278 -8.02 -15.46 -5.22
N ASN A 279 -8.56 -16.37 -6.03
CA ASN A 279 -9.51 -16.03 -7.08
C ASN A 279 -10.94 -16.08 -6.51
N SER A 280 -11.25 -15.16 -5.61
CA SER A 280 -12.55 -15.05 -4.93
C SER A 280 -13.22 -13.73 -5.25
N THR A 281 -14.55 -13.75 -5.44
CA THR A 281 -15.34 -12.53 -5.50
C THR A 281 -15.56 -12.02 -4.09
N ILE A 282 -15.08 -10.80 -3.81
CA ILE A 282 -15.26 -10.14 -2.51
C ILE A 282 -16.71 -9.69 -2.32
N LYS A 283 -17.29 -10.04 -1.19
CA LYS A 283 -18.68 -9.74 -0.83
C LYS A 283 -18.71 -8.59 0.16
N TYR A 284 -18.77 -7.37 -0.35
CA TYR A 284 -18.82 -6.17 0.49
C TYR A 284 -20.14 -6.06 1.27
N THR A 285 -20.06 -5.47 2.46
CA THR A 285 -21.18 -5.25 3.36
C THR A 285 -21.36 -3.76 3.66
N LYS A 286 -22.38 -3.44 4.46
CA LYS A 286 -22.59 -2.08 4.95
C LYS A 286 -21.44 -1.64 5.87
N GLU A 287 -20.93 -2.56 6.67
CA GLU A 287 -19.85 -2.34 7.63
C GLU A 287 -18.50 -2.19 6.92
N THR A 288 -18.32 -2.91 5.82
CA THR A 288 -17.10 -2.85 5.00
C THR A 288 -17.48 -2.68 3.52
N PRO A 289 -17.90 -1.46 3.11
CA PRO A 289 -18.20 -1.16 1.71
C PRO A 289 -16.93 -1.13 0.85
N ALA A 290 -17.09 -1.23 -0.47
CA ALA A 290 -15.99 -1.35 -1.43
C ALA A 290 -14.97 -0.20 -1.41
N TYR A 291 -15.37 0.96 -0.91
CA TYR A 291 -14.45 2.08 -0.81
C TYR A 291 -13.44 1.97 0.35
N ILE A 292 -13.62 1.03 1.29
CA ILE A 292 -12.66 0.83 2.39
C ILE A 292 -11.29 0.44 1.85
N ALA A 293 -11.24 -0.57 0.98
CA ALA A 293 -10.03 -0.94 0.25
C ALA A 293 -10.41 -1.62 -1.09
N PRO A 294 -9.55 -1.56 -2.11
CA PRO A 294 -9.80 -2.26 -3.37
C PRO A 294 -9.87 -3.77 -3.17
N ALA A 295 -10.58 -4.45 -4.06
CA ALA A 295 -10.78 -5.90 -3.98
C ALA A 295 -9.45 -6.68 -3.98
N GLU A 296 -8.45 -6.16 -4.65
CA GLU A 296 -7.12 -6.78 -4.72
C GLU A 296 -6.50 -6.95 -3.34
N VAL A 297 -6.62 -5.95 -2.44
CA VAL A 297 -6.13 -6.04 -1.05
C VAL A 297 -6.78 -7.20 -0.29
N TYR A 298 -8.07 -7.47 -0.53
CA TYR A 298 -8.76 -8.58 0.13
C TYR A 298 -8.58 -9.93 -0.55
N GLN A 299 -8.08 -9.94 -1.80
CA GLN A 299 -7.76 -11.15 -2.56
C GLN A 299 -6.33 -11.65 -2.32
N THR A 300 -5.46 -10.79 -1.80
CA THR A 300 -4.08 -11.13 -1.45
C THR A 300 -3.92 -11.26 0.07
N SER A 301 -2.96 -12.05 0.50
CA SER A 301 -2.67 -12.20 1.93
C SER A 301 -1.27 -12.80 2.16
N ARG A 302 -0.78 -12.67 3.39
CA ARG A 302 0.24 -13.57 3.92
C ARG A 302 -0.38 -14.49 4.94
N SER A 303 -0.10 -15.78 4.81
CA SER A 303 -0.43 -16.79 5.80
C SER A 303 0.82 -17.55 6.25
N MET A 304 0.77 -18.19 7.42
CA MET A 304 1.92 -18.97 7.92
C MET A 304 2.05 -20.31 7.19
N GLY A 305 1.03 -20.73 6.42
CA GLY A 305 0.99 -21.98 5.68
C GLY A 305 0.66 -23.21 6.56
N PRO A 306 0.80 -24.43 6.01
CA PRO A 306 0.25 -25.63 6.63
C PRO A 306 1.12 -26.24 7.74
N ASN A 307 2.33 -25.74 8.01
CA ASN A 307 3.24 -26.35 8.98
C ASN A 307 2.90 -25.94 10.43
N LYS A 308 2.01 -26.70 11.07
CA LYS A 308 1.57 -26.44 12.45
C LYS A 308 2.70 -26.28 13.47
N THR A 309 3.76 -27.10 13.37
CA THR A 309 4.89 -27.04 14.31
C THR A 309 5.68 -25.76 14.17
N TRP A 310 5.84 -25.28 12.95
CA TRP A 310 6.49 -24.00 12.67
C TRP A 310 5.62 -22.85 13.13
N ASN A 311 4.31 -22.89 12.83
CA ASN A 311 3.35 -21.83 13.13
C ASN A 311 3.20 -21.61 14.66
N MET A 312 3.32 -22.65 15.48
CA MET A 312 3.31 -22.54 16.95
C MET A 312 4.55 -21.86 17.54
N ARG A 313 5.61 -21.63 16.75
CA ARG A 313 6.89 -21.09 17.23
C ARG A 313 7.29 -19.79 16.58
N ASN A 314 6.54 -19.35 15.61
CA ASN A 314 6.85 -18.17 14.79
C ASN A 314 5.65 -17.26 14.68
N ASN A 315 5.90 -16.03 14.23
CA ASN A 315 4.89 -15.02 13.95
C ASN A 315 4.94 -14.62 12.47
N LEU A 316 3.86 -14.06 11.97
CA LEU A 316 3.91 -13.09 10.87
C LEU A 316 4.27 -11.75 11.49
N THR A 317 5.38 -11.14 11.10
CA THR A 317 5.88 -9.90 11.70
C THR A 317 6.12 -8.84 10.64
N TRP A 318 5.58 -7.65 10.84
CA TRP A 318 5.91 -6.44 10.08
C TRP A 318 6.58 -5.43 11.00
N VAL A 319 7.62 -4.77 10.49
CA VAL A 319 8.36 -3.73 11.22
C VAL A 319 8.32 -2.45 10.39
N LEU A 320 7.72 -1.40 10.94
CA LEU A 320 7.34 -0.18 10.24
C LEU A 320 7.94 1.04 10.95
N PRO A 321 8.95 1.70 10.35
CA PRO A 321 9.56 2.91 10.94
C PRO A 321 8.57 4.06 11.04
N VAL A 322 8.33 4.57 12.24
CA VAL A 322 7.44 5.70 12.52
C VAL A 322 8.14 6.79 13.34
N ASP A 323 7.53 7.95 13.47
CA ASP A 323 8.05 9.05 14.31
C ASP A 323 7.68 8.83 15.77
N LEU A 324 8.63 9.06 16.69
CA LEU A 324 8.34 9.11 18.13
C LEU A 324 7.46 10.32 18.48
N GLY A 325 6.70 10.20 19.56
CA GLY A 325 5.93 11.29 20.15
C GLY A 325 4.54 11.51 19.54
N PHE A 326 4.06 10.56 18.73
CA PHE A 326 2.75 10.66 18.08
C PHE A 326 1.85 9.46 18.37
N ARG A 327 0.56 9.69 18.26
CA ARG A 327 -0.46 8.64 18.21
C ARG A 327 -0.60 8.14 16.78
N TYR A 328 -0.85 6.84 16.64
CA TYR A 328 -1.01 6.17 15.35
C TYR A 328 -2.31 5.37 15.32
N LEU A 329 -3.15 5.63 14.31
CA LEU A 329 -4.20 4.71 13.92
C LEU A 329 -3.56 3.58 13.12
N VAL A 330 -3.69 2.35 13.60
CA VAL A 330 -3.30 1.11 12.92
C VAL A 330 -4.56 0.39 12.48
N ARG A 331 -4.78 0.30 11.17
CA ARG A 331 -5.88 -0.47 10.56
C ARG A 331 -5.35 -1.75 9.96
N LEU A 332 -5.93 -2.87 10.35
CA LEU A 332 -5.65 -4.19 9.79
C LEU A 332 -6.83 -4.65 8.95
N HIS A 333 -6.59 -4.99 7.69
CA HIS A 333 -7.59 -5.52 6.76
C HIS A 333 -7.53 -7.04 6.76
N LEU A 334 -8.70 -7.67 6.88
CA LEU A 334 -8.84 -9.12 6.97
C LEU A 334 -9.95 -9.59 6.05
N CYS A 335 -9.68 -10.69 5.35
CA CYS A 335 -10.66 -11.40 4.56
C CYS A 335 -10.28 -12.87 4.49
N GLU A 336 -11.10 -13.75 5.04
CA GLU A 336 -10.86 -15.17 4.88
C GLU A 336 -11.30 -15.63 3.48
N THR A 337 -10.34 -15.99 2.65
CA THR A 337 -10.57 -16.41 1.26
C THR A 337 -10.30 -17.90 1.03
N ASN A 338 -9.73 -18.61 2.01
CA ASN A 338 -9.55 -20.05 1.92
C ASN A 338 -10.92 -20.75 2.03
N ARG A 339 -11.33 -21.42 0.95
CA ARG A 339 -12.64 -22.10 0.85
C ARG A 339 -12.85 -23.21 1.90
N ALA A 340 -11.79 -23.73 2.48
CA ALA A 340 -11.88 -24.75 3.54
C ALA A 340 -12.16 -24.15 4.92
N ILE A 341 -12.04 -22.82 5.10
CA ILE A 341 -12.24 -22.08 6.35
C ILE A 341 -13.57 -21.33 6.24
N THR A 342 -14.61 -21.85 6.88
CA THR A 342 -15.97 -21.32 6.73
C THR A 342 -16.69 -21.11 8.05
N GLN A 343 -16.17 -21.71 9.13
CA GLN A 343 -16.78 -21.65 10.45
C GLN A 343 -15.96 -20.78 11.40
N VAL A 344 -16.65 -20.23 12.37
CA VAL A 344 -16.04 -19.56 13.52
C VAL A 344 -15.09 -20.55 14.22
N SER A 345 -13.93 -20.05 14.62
CA SER A 345 -12.83 -20.83 15.23
C SER A 345 -12.11 -21.82 14.30
N ASP A 346 -12.42 -21.84 13.00
CA ASP A 346 -11.60 -22.58 12.04
C ASP A 346 -10.16 -22.05 12.04
N ARG A 347 -9.97 -20.71 12.00
CA ARG A 347 -8.69 -20.02 12.09
C ARG A 347 -8.77 -18.89 13.12
N GLN A 348 -8.14 -19.10 14.28
CA GLN A 348 -7.95 -18.05 15.28
C GLN A 348 -6.47 -17.76 15.48
N PHE A 349 -6.15 -16.50 15.72
CA PHE A 349 -4.79 -16.05 15.99
C PHE A 349 -4.79 -14.90 16.98
N ILE A 350 -3.60 -14.59 17.51
CA ILE A 350 -3.38 -13.51 18.45
C ILE A 350 -2.74 -12.37 17.70
N ILE A 351 -3.19 -11.15 17.93
CA ILE A 351 -2.59 -9.94 17.35
C ILE A 351 -1.84 -9.19 18.45
N TYR A 352 -0.58 -8.86 18.15
CA TYR A 352 0.24 -7.96 18.94
C TYR A 352 0.58 -6.72 18.12
N ILE A 353 0.54 -5.56 18.76
CA ILE A 353 1.02 -4.29 18.19
C ILE A 353 1.99 -3.69 19.20
N ASP A 354 3.21 -3.42 18.77
CA ASP A 354 4.30 -2.92 19.62
C ASP A 354 4.59 -3.81 20.84
N GLY A 355 4.44 -5.14 20.67
CA GLY A 355 4.62 -6.13 21.72
C GLY A 355 3.43 -6.29 22.67
N GLU A 356 2.44 -5.41 22.61
CA GLU A 356 1.21 -5.49 23.42
C GLU A 356 0.16 -6.36 22.72
N MET A 357 -0.46 -7.29 23.46
CA MET A 357 -1.56 -8.12 22.95
C MET A 357 -2.82 -7.28 22.81
N VAL A 358 -3.28 -7.06 21.57
CA VAL A 358 -4.47 -6.25 21.27
C VAL A 358 -5.71 -7.09 20.97
N ASP A 359 -5.52 -8.34 20.55
CA ASP A 359 -6.59 -9.31 20.36
C ASP A 359 -6.07 -10.73 20.63
N GLU A 360 -6.67 -11.45 21.57
CA GLU A 360 -6.24 -12.82 21.92
C GLU A 360 -6.90 -13.90 21.06
N ALA A 361 -7.98 -13.57 20.33
CA ALA A 361 -8.81 -14.52 19.59
C ALA A 361 -9.32 -13.94 18.26
N ALA A 362 -8.44 -13.26 17.52
CA ALA A 362 -8.75 -12.71 16.22
C ALA A 362 -9.27 -13.79 15.26
N ASP A 363 -10.40 -13.53 14.62
CA ASP A 363 -11.06 -14.44 13.69
C ASP A 363 -11.79 -13.65 12.62
N ALA A 364 -11.30 -13.77 11.38
CA ALA A 364 -11.87 -13.05 10.25
C ALA A 364 -13.34 -13.41 9.98
N ILE A 365 -13.74 -14.67 10.24
CA ILE A 365 -15.13 -15.12 10.05
C ILE A 365 -16.06 -14.51 11.11
N ILE A 366 -15.61 -14.41 12.38
CA ILE A 366 -16.41 -13.75 13.44
C ILE A 366 -16.66 -12.29 13.06
N TRP A 367 -15.64 -11.60 12.58
CA TRP A 367 -15.73 -10.17 12.33
C TRP A 367 -16.48 -9.82 11.04
N SER A 368 -16.36 -10.66 10.02
CA SER A 368 -16.97 -10.42 8.71
C SER A 368 -18.34 -11.07 8.53
N GLY A 369 -18.63 -12.13 9.29
CA GLY A 369 -19.81 -12.96 9.15
C GLY A 369 -19.70 -14.07 8.10
N GLY A 370 -18.53 -14.27 7.47
CA GLY A 370 -18.37 -15.38 6.52
C GLY A 370 -17.15 -15.29 5.59
N ASN A 371 -16.97 -16.32 4.80
CA ASN A 371 -15.88 -16.43 3.84
C ASN A 371 -16.05 -15.47 2.64
N SER A 372 -14.94 -14.86 2.22
CA SER A 372 -14.87 -13.84 1.16
C SER A 372 -15.66 -12.56 1.49
N ILE A 373 -15.92 -12.31 2.76
CA ILE A 373 -16.48 -11.07 3.28
C ILE A 373 -15.36 -10.31 3.97
N PRO A 374 -15.07 -9.05 3.58
CA PRO A 374 -13.98 -8.29 4.17
C PRO A 374 -14.38 -7.71 5.53
N ALA A 375 -13.40 -7.58 6.41
CA ALA A 375 -13.49 -6.84 7.66
C ALA A 375 -12.22 -6.02 7.87
N TYR A 376 -12.27 -5.04 8.76
CA TYR A 376 -11.08 -4.36 9.25
C TYR A 376 -11.16 -4.15 10.76
N ARG A 377 -10.00 -3.96 11.37
CA ARG A 377 -9.86 -3.63 12.80
C ARG A 377 -8.92 -2.46 12.98
N ASP A 378 -9.37 -1.52 13.79
CA ASP A 378 -8.66 -0.29 14.10
C ASP A 378 -8.17 -0.32 15.53
N TYR A 379 -6.92 0.11 15.72
CA TYR A 379 -6.28 0.25 17.03
C TYR A 379 -5.55 1.59 17.08
N LEU A 380 -5.51 2.22 18.26
CA LEU A 380 -4.69 3.40 18.49
C LEU A 380 -3.45 3.01 19.29
N ALA A 381 -2.27 3.37 18.80
CA ALA A 381 -1.01 3.22 19.50
C ALA A 381 -0.40 4.59 19.84
N MET A 382 0.16 4.78 21.03
CA MET A 382 1.00 5.92 21.36
C MET A 382 2.47 5.47 21.34
N ILE A 383 3.27 6.06 20.45
CA ILE A 383 4.66 5.66 20.27
C ILE A 383 5.58 6.68 20.96
N GLY A 384 6.09 6.30 22.12
CA GLY A 384 6.82 7.21 23.01
C GLY A 384 5.90 8.21 23.71
N PHE A 385 6.49 9.27 24.25
CA PHE A 385 5.73 10.35 24.89
C PHE A 385 5.60 11.53 23.94
N GLU A 386 4.51 12.28 24.00
CA GLU A 386 4.32 13.47 23.18
C GLU A 386 5.48 14.47 23.36
N GLY A 387 6.00 14.97 22.24
CA GLY A 387 7.19 15.83 22.21
C GLY A 387 8.54 15.11 22.12
N THR A 388 8.57 13.77 22.25
CA THR A 388 9.77 12.98 21.97
C THR A 388 10.08 13.03 20.47
N GLN A 389 11.36 13.18 20.12
CA GLN A 389 11.81 13.19 18.72
C GLN A 389 12.63 11.94 18.40
N GLY A 390 12.57 11.51 17.16
CA GLY A 390 13.32 10.38 16.63
C GLY A 390 12.47 9.43 15.81
N LYS A 391 13.05 8.32 15.41
CA LYS A 391 12.37 7.22 14.72
C LYS A 391 12.25 6.01 15.62
N TYR A 392 11.20 5.24 15.43
CA TYR A 392 10.90 4.01 16.16
C TYR A 392 10.39 2.94 15.18
N ASN A 393 10.66 1.69 15.47
CA ASN A 393 10.20 0.57 14.66
C ASN A 393 8.95 -0.03 15.30
N LEU A 394 7.79 0.40 14.85
CA LEU A 394 6.50 -0.16 15.26
C LEU A 394 6.38 -1.59 14.71
N SER A 395 6.16 -2.57 15.59
CA SER A 395 5.91 -3.95 15.17
C SER A 395 4.42 -4.30 15.15
N ILE A 396 4.04 -5.14 14.19
CA ILE A 396 2.75 -5.81 14.12
C ILE A 396 3.04 -7.29 13.99
N ASP A 397 2.55 -8.09 14.95
CA ASP A 397 2.83 -9.52 15.01
C ASP A 397 1.53 -10.32 15.10
N LEU A 398 1.40 -11.35 14.27
CA LEU A 398 0.29 -12.29 14.32
C LEU A 398 0.82 -13.68 14.68
N HIS A 399 0.28 -14.27 15.76
CA HIS A 399 0.65 -15.59 16.25
C HIS A 399 -0.53 -16.56 16.18
N SER A 400 -0.32 -17.78 15.71
CA SER A 400 -1.38 -18.78 15.63
C SER A 400 -1.88 -19.19 17.03
N ARG A 401 -3.20 -19.27 17.24
CA ARG A 401 -3.81 -19.70 18.50
C ARG A 401 -3.98 -21.21 18.53
N ALA A 402 -2.86 -21.92 18.71
CA ALA A 402 -2.86 -23.39 18.78
C ALA A 402 -3.73 -23.90 19.94
N GLY A 403 -4.48 -24.99 19.70
CA GLY A 403 -5.39 -25.59 20.70
C GLY A 403 -6.81 -25.02 20.70
N PHE A 404 -7.04 -23.89 20.05
CA PHE A 404 -8.35 -23.24 19.92
C PHE A 404 -8.82 -23.12 18.45
N SER A 405 -7.94 -23.48 17.49
CA SER A 405 -8.21 -23.42 16.06
C SER A 405 -8.05 -24.77 15.39
N VAL A 406 -8.86 -25.02 14.37
CA VAL A 406 -8.70 -26.18 13.47
C VAL A 406 -7.45 -26.00 12.62
N TYR A 407 -7.29 -24.79 12.04
CA TYR A 407 -6.13 -24.38 11.28
C TYR A 407 -5.21 -23.53 12.17
N VAL A 408 -4.08 -24.10 12.57
CA VAL A 408 -3.06 -23.43 13.37
C VAL A 408 -2.27 -22.49 12.44
N ASP A 409 -2.81 -21.31 12.21
CA ASP A 409 -2.35 -20.35 11.20
C ASP A 409 -2.84 -18.94 11.57
N ALA A 410 -2.23 -17.91 10.95
CA ALA A 410 -2.67 -16.53 10.99
C ALA A 410 -2.71 -15.98 9.57
N VAL A 411 -3.53 -14.98 9.31
CA VAL A 411 -3.69 -14.35 7.99
C VAL A 411 -3.85 -12.84 8.14
N LEU A 412 -3.26 -12.09 7.19
CA LEU A 412 -3.46 -10.65 7.06
C LEU A 412 -3.48 -10.26 5.57
N ASN A 413 -4.36 -9.32 5.20
CA ASN A 413 -4.58 -8.88 3.82
C ASN A 413 -4.04 -7.46 3.57
N GLY A 414 -4.10 -6.56 4.54
CA GLY A 414 -3.61 -5.21 4.37
C GLY A 414 -3.33 -4.49 5.68
N ILE A 415 -2.48 -3.46 5.60
CA ILE A 415 -2.11 -2.61 6.73
C ILE A 415 -2.21 -1.16 6.30
N GLU A 416 -2.90 -0.33 7.08
CA GLU A 416 -2.80 1.13 6.97
C GLU A 416 -2.35 1.71 8.30
N ILE A 417 -1.42 2.68 8.26
CA ILE A 417 -0.96 3.40 9.45
C ILE A 417 -1.05 4.90 9.18
N PHE A 418 -1.76 5.59 10.07
CA PHE A 418 -1.92 7.03 10.03
C PHE A 418 -1.38 7.66 11.31
N LYS A 419 -0.56 8.68 11.16
CA LYS A 419 -0.12 9.51 12.27
C LYS A 419 -1.16 10.59 12.57
N LEU A 420 -1.59 10.71 13.83
CA LEU A 420 -2.50 11.76 14.29
C LEU A 420 -1.71 13.02 14.67
N ASN A 421 -2.30 14.19 14.45
CA ASN A 421 -1.68 15.43 14.92
C ASN A 421 -1.51 15.44 16.44
N SER A 422 -0.45 16.11 16.89
CA SER A 422 -0.19 16.39 18.29
C SER A 422 -1.22 17.35 18.88
N THR A 423 -1.19 17.55 20.18
CA THR A 423 -2.03 18.55 20.89
C THR A 423 -1.82 19.98 20.38
N THR A 424 -0.67 20.26 19.75
CA THR A 424 -0.37 21.57 19.13
C THR A 424 -0.81 21.65 17.66
N GLY A 425 -1.52 20.66 17.13
CA GLY A 425 -1.95 20.60 15.74
C GLY A 425 -0.83 20.22 14.74
N SER A 426 0.30 19.69 15.21
CA SER A 426 1.43 19.34 14.33
C SER A 426 1.40 17.87 13.93
N LEU A 427 1.64 17.59 12.64
CA LEU A 427 1.94 16.28 12.06
C LEU A 427 3.44 16.12 11.73
N ALA A 428 4.21 17.21 11.87
CA ALA A 428 5.59 17.26 11.43
C ALA A 428 6.50 16.39 12.30
N GLY A 429 7.07 15.35 11.68
CA GLY A 429 8.16 14.55 12.26
C GLY A 429 9.54 15.14 11.94
N PRO A 430 10.61 14.59 12.55
CA PRO A 430 11.97 15.02 12.29
C PRO A 430 12.42 14.64 10.87
N ASN A 431 13.30 15.46 10.29
CA ASN A 431 13.98 15.06 9.06
C ASN A 431 14.85 13.83 9.29
N PRO A 432 15.03 12.97 8.27
CA PRO A 432 16.06 11.93 8.31
C PRO A 432 17.45 12.50 8.53
N GLU A 433 18.32 11.71 9.16
CA GLU A 433 19.73 12.10 9.23
C GLU A 433 20.36 12.15 7.83
N PRO A 434 21.22 13.14 7.55
CA PRO A 434 21.97 13.16 6.30
C PRO A 434 22.76 11.84 6.13
N PRO A 435 22.92 11.32 4.92
CA PRO A 435 23.78 10.17 4.68
C PRO A 435 25.16 10.44 5.28
N LYS A 436 25.66 9.52 6.11
CA LYS A 436 27.01 9.64 6.66
C LYS A 436 27.97 9.67 5.49
N THR A 437 28.56 10.82 5.23
CA THR A 437 29.67 10.92 4.29
C THR A 437 30.82 10.13 4.91
N ILE A 438 31.05 8.93 4.42
CA ILE A 438 32.31 8.23 4.72
C ILE A 438 33.36 9.08 4.03
N PHE A 439 33.93 10.03 4.78
CA PHE A 439 35.19 10.59 4.39
C PHE A 439 36.15 9.40 4.36
N LEU A 440 36.42 8.87 3.17
CA LEU A 440 37.68 8.16 2.96
C LEU A 440 38.74 9.19 3.34
N ASN A 441 39.21 9.09 4.58
CA ASN A 441 40.36 9.88 5.03
C ASN A 441 41.39 9.76 3.93
N GLU A 442 41.73 10.88 3.30
CA GLU A 442 42.93 10.93 2.48
C GLU A 442 44.03 10.30 3.31
N PRO A 443 44.83 9.39 2.77
CA PRO A 443 45.88 8.75 3.52
C PRO A 443 46.79 9.87 4.05
N SER A 444 46.69 10.15 5.36
CA SER A 444 47.66 10.96 6.06
C SER A 444 49.02 10.46 5.62
N GLN A 445 49.86 11.36 5.09
CA GLN A 445 51.24 11.06 4.74
C GLN A 445 51.95 10.50 5.98
N LEU A 446 51.91 9.19 6.11
CA LEU A 446 52.76 8.45 7.02
C LEU A 446 54.16 8.46 6.45
N THR A 447 55.06 9.25 7.07
CA THR A 447 56.48 9.19 6.90
C THR A 447 56.93 7.74 7.08
N ILE A 448 57.23 7.05 6.01
CA ILE A 448 57.63 5.66 5.98
C ILE A 448 59.06 5.58 6.53
N LYS A 449 59.21 5.16 7.80
CA LYS A 449 60.40 4.41 8.20
C LYS A 449 60.22 2.97 7.73
N GLY A 450 61.07 2.55 6.86
CA GLY A 450 60.94 1.31 6.12
C GLY A 450 60.80 0.06 6.98
N SER A 451 59.86 -0.80 6.59
CA SER A 451 59.95 -2.25 6.76
C SER A 451 59.24 -2.91 5.57
N SER A 452 60.04 -3.57 4.78
CA SER A 452 59.71 -4.40 3.65
C SER A 452 58.81 -5.60 4.04
N ASN A 453 57.94 -6.06 3.14
CA ASN A 453 57.28 -7.38 3.02
C ASN A 453 55.78 -7.51 3.31
N LYS A 454 54.91 -6.65 2.68
CA LYS A 454 53.50 -7.04 2.57
C LYS A 454 52.92 -7.03 1.15
N LYS A 455 53.62 -6.49 0.16
CA LYS A 455 53.11 -6.49 -1.25
C LYS A 455 53.22 -7.83 -1.96
N THR A 456 54.12 -8.69 -1.52
CA THR A 456 54.35 -10.02 -2.12
C THR A 456 53.24 -11.03 -1.79
N THR A 457 52.60 -10.90 -0.63
CA THR A 457 51.57 -11.84 -0.16
C THR A 457 50.22 -11.68 -0.92
N PHE A 458 49.84 -10.46 -1.25
CA PHE A 458 48.56 -10.23 -1.99
C PHE A 458 48.67 -10.63 -3.47
N ILE A 459 49.82 -10.49 -4.08
CA ILE A 459 50.05 -10.95 -5.48
C ILE A 459 50.08 -12.49 -5.53
N ALA A 460 50.67 -13.16 -4.55
CA ALA A 460 50.70 -14.60 -4.46
C ALA A 460 49.29 -15.22 -4.27
N VAL A 461 48.43 -14.61 -3.41
CA VAL A 461 47.03 -15.07 -3.23
C VAL A 461 46.18 -14.88 -4.49
N GLY A 462 46.32 -13.73 -5.16
CA GLY A 462 45.61 -13.45 -6.41
C GLY A 462 45.97 -14.46 -7.54
N VAL A 463 47.24 -14.82 -7.68
CA VAL A 463 47.71 -15.80 -8.68
C VAL A 463 47.22 -17.21 -8.36
N ILE A 464 47.18 -17.61 -7.09
CA ILE A 464 46.70 -18.94 -6.68
C ILE A 464 45.20 -19.09 -6.95
N VAL A 465 44.41 -18.06 -6.68
CA VAL A 465 42.93 -18.07 -6.95
C VAL A 465 42.66 -18.15 -8.46
N THR A 466 43.37 -17.37 -9.28
CA THR A 466 43.19 -17.41 -10.75
C THR A 466 43.62 -18.72 -11.36
N VAL A 467 44.75 -19.31 -10.93
CA VAL A 467 45.18 -20.65 -11.38
C VAL A 467 44.20 -21.72 -10.94
N GLY A 468 43.64 -21.63 -9.72
CA GLY A 468 42.60 -22.56 -9.23
C GLY A 468 41.34 -22.54 -10.09
N LEU A 469 40.85 -21.36 -10.47
CA LEU A 469 39.68 -21.20 -11.33
C LEU A 469 39.90 -21.71 -12.76
N VAL A 470 41.09 -21.50 -13.32
CA VAL A 470 41.45 -22.05 -14.65
C VAL A 470 41.51 -23.57 -14.62
N LEU A 471 42.09 -24.18 -13.59
CA LEU A 471 42.14 -25.64 -13.46
C LEU A 471 40.73 -26.24 -13.24
N LEU A 472 39.86 -25.55 -12.51
CA LEU A 472 38.48 -25.99 -12.33
C LEU A 472 37.67 -25.93 -13.64
N SER A 473 37.84 -24.88 -14.42
CA SER A 473 37.18 -24.73 -15.74
C SER A 473 37.70 -25.77 -16.76
N LEU A 474 39.00 -26.11 -16.74
CA LEU A 474 39.56 -27.15 -17.56
C LEU A 474 39.02 -28.55 -17.16
N ARG A 475 38.88 -28.84 -15.87
CA ARG A 475 38.25 -30.08 -15.39
C ARG A 475 36.78 -30.19 -15.81
N LEU A 476 36.02 -29.15 -15.67
CA LEU A 476 34.64 -29.11 -16.12
C LEU A 476 34.54 -29.30 -17.64
N TYR A 477 35.39 -28.62 -18.41
CA TYR A 477 35.44 -28.80 -19.86
C TYR A 477 35.78 -30.25 -20.28
N THR A 478 36.76 -30.89 -19.63
CA THR A 478 37.11 -32.31 -19.93
C THR A 478 36.01 -33.27 -19.51
N MET A 479 35.29 -33.01 -18.41
CA MET A 479 34.11 -33.81 -18.03
C MET A 479 32.97 -33.67 -19.06
N PHE A 480 32.65 -32.45 -19.48
CA PHE A 480 31.64 -32.22 -20.53
C PHE A 480 32.04 -32.86 -21.87
N ARG A 481 33.32 -32.79 -22.23
CA ARG A 481 33.84 -33.46 -23.44
C ARG A 481 33.70 -34.98 -23.35
N ARG A 482 34.08 -35.61 -22.22
CA ARG A 482 33.92 -37.05 -21.98
C ARG A 482 32.46 -37.49 -22.00
N GLN A 483 31.55 -36.68 -21.46
CA GLN A 483 30.11 -36.96 -21.54
C GLN A 483 29.56 -36.86 -22.98
N ARG A 484 30.11 -35.96 -23.83
CA ARG A 484 29.78 -35.92 -25.27
C ARG A 484 30.31 -37.15 -26.01
N GLU A 485 31.57 -37.51 -25.80
CA GLU A 485 32.16 -38.68 -26.42
C GLU A 485 31.47 -39.99 -25.99
N SER A 486 30.99 -40.07 -24.73
CA SER A 486 30.18 -41.20 -24.25
C SER A 486 28.79 -41.27 -24.90
N LYS A 487 28.18 -40.12 -25.24
CA LYS A 487 26.90 -40.08 -25.97
C LYS A 487 27.08 -40.45 -27.45
N ASP A 488 28.18 -40.04 -28.09
CA ASP A 488 28.45 -40.38 -29.49
C ASP A 488 28.79 -41.87 -29.68
N HIS A 489 29.41 -42.55 -28.71
CA HIS A 489 29.62 -44.00 -28.73
C HIS A 489 28.33 -44.80 -28.49
N GLY A 490 27.35 -44.25 -27.74
CA GLY A 490 26.04 -44.87 -27.54
C GLY A 490 25.15 -44.86 -28.80
N TYR A 491 25.36 -43.92 -29.68
CA TYR A 491 24.62 -43.85 -30.95
C TYR A 491 25.22 -44.70 -32.09
N LYS A 492 26.52 -45.10 -32.03
CA LYS A 492 27.15 -45.97 -33.05
C LYS A 492 26.88 -47.45 -32.87
N LEU A 493 26.37 -47.90 -31.73
CA LEU A 493 26.07 -49.32 -31.45
C LEU A 493 24.60 -49.72 -31.69
N LYS A 494 23.74 -48.78 -32.15
CA LYS A 494 22.33 -49.05 -32.46
C LYS A 494 21.96 -48.98 -33.95
N PHE A 495 22.95 -48.93 -34.86
CA PHE A 495 22.71 -48.82 -36.31
C PHE A 495 23.26 -49.96 -37.12
N THR A 496 23.36 -51.18 -36.56
CA THR A 496 23.64 -52.39 -37.32
C THR A 496 22.68 -53.47 -36.83
N GLU A 497 21.57 -53.56 -37.47
CA GLU A 497 20.65 -54.66 -37.73
C GLU A 497 19.20 -54.12 -37.82
N THR A 498 18.71 -53.91 -38.96
CA THR A 498 17.64 -54.59 -39.66
C THR A 498 17.23 -53.80 -40.91
N LYS A 499 17.68 -54.26 -42.05
CA LYS A 499 17.04 -54.00 -43.34
C LYS A 499 15.90 -54.99 -43.45
N ALA A 500 14.65 -54.57 -43.66
CA ALA A 500 13.75 -55.08 -44.68
C ALA A 500 12.31 -54.51 -44.47
N SER A 501 11.84 -53.99 -45.57
CA SER A 501 10.54 -53.97 -46.21
C SER A 501 9.58 -52.80 -45.83
N LEU A 502 9.57 -51.81 -46.71
CA LEU A 502 8.49 -51.40 -47.64
C LEU A 502 7.14 -51.03 -47.01
N LEU A 503 6.92 -49.70 -46.93
CA LEU A 503 5.82 -48.86 -47.52
C LEU A 503 4.38 -49.43 -47.51
N PRO A 504 3.31 -48.59 -47.70
CA PRO A 504 2.99 -47.25 -47.18
C PRO A 504 1.47 -47.13 -46.76
N TRP A 505 1.09 -45.91 -46.34
CA TRP A 505 -0.23 -45.29 -46.49
C TRP A 505 -1.36 -45.51 -45.46
N GLU A 506 -1.82 -44.34 -45.02
CA GLU A 506 -3.16 -43.79 -44.90
C GLU A 506 -3.98 -44.02 -43.61
N VAL A 507 -4.21 -42.88 -42.94
CA VAL A 507 -5.48 -42.19 -42.76
C VAL A 507 -6.55 -42.80 -41.83
N CYS A 508 -7.10 -41.93 -41.04
CA CYS A 508 -8.45 -41.83 -40.46
C CYS A 508 -8.61 -42.17 -38.97
N LEU A 509 -8.81 -41.09 -38.21
CA LEU A 509 -10.08 -40.67 -37.59
C LEU A 509 -11.02 -41.81 -37.12
N GLN A 510 -11.36 -41.74 -35.90
CA GLN A 510 -12.75 -41.67 -35.37
C GLN A 510 -12.98 -42.48 -34.09
N PHE A 511 -13.44 -41.72 -33.11
CA PHE A 511 -14.62 -41.94 -32.27
C PHE A 511 -14.89 -43.27 -31.60
N SER A 512 -15.15 -43.23 -30.32
CA SER A 512 -16.47 -43.47 -29.72
C SER A 512 -16.41 -44.29 -28.45
N LYS A 513 -16.86 -43.63 -27.39
CA LYS A 513 -17.99 -43.99 -26.52
C LYS A 513 -18.07 -45.36 -25.87
N ALA A 514 -18.36 -45.24 -24.57
CA ALA A 514 -19.26 -46.06 -23.74
C ALA A 514 -18.69 -47.41 -23.29
N GLU A 515 -18.84 -47.86 -22.08
CA GLU A 515 -20.09 -48.04 -21.33
C GLU A 515 -19.83 -48.32 -19.84
N THR A 516 -20.71 -47.84 -19.05
CA THR A 516 -21.08 -48.23 -17.69
C THR A 516 -21.14 -49.74 -17.41
N LYS A 517 -20.75 -50.12 -16.19
CA LYS A 517 -21.53 -51.10 -15.41
C LYS A 517 -21.34 -50.90 -13.92
N GLU A 518 -22.44 -50.63 -13.25
CA GLU A 518 -22.73 -50.90 -11.84
C GLU A 518 -22.46 -52.37 -11.47
N VAL A 519 -22.02 -52.60 -10.26
CA VAL A 519 -22.56 -53.72 -9.43
C VAL A 519 -22.48 -53.27 -7.95
N THR A 520 -23.60 -53.35 -7.33
CA THR A 520 -24.03 -53.21 -5.91
C THR A 520 -23.57 -54.32 -5.00
N HIS A 521 -23.71 -54.06 -3.67
CA HIS A 521 -23.75 -54.92 -2.46
C HIS A 521 -22.37 -55.23 -1.82
N VAL A 522 -22.17 -54.97 -0.56
CA VAL A 522 -22.95 -55.09 0.71
C VAL A 522 -22.64 -53.90 1.61
#